data_950827fdaa9c91122708e9376c5d5a4b
#
_entry.id   950827fdaa9c91122708e9376c5d5a4b
#
_cell.length_a   1.000
_cell.length_b   1.000
_cell.length_c   1.000
_cell.angle_alpha   90.00
_cell.angle_beta   90.00
_cell.angle_gamma   90.00
#
_symmetry.space_group_name_H-M   'P 1'
#
loop_
_entity.id
_entity.type
_entity.pdbx_description
1 polymer ?
#
loop_
_entity_poly.entity_id
_entity_poly.type
_entity_poly.pdbx_seq_one_letter_code
_entity_poly.pdbx_strand_id
1 'polypeptide(L)'
;MSKEYNSALQARVEQFLKEKNISQAKAAPLMGISQTALSQYRRSMYDNGNIGELENKLMEFFRTQEEQEASTEKALPYRPTQEYIPTSISEDVYKLIRYCQLEKGMVIIHGDAGIGKTKGAERFVRENPTASVYIQATPSTGTLANLLKVLARALKVPETRSKLDLTLAIREKLEGTNKVIIIDEAQHLQLRSLEEIRTWADANPITGQQGVGIALIGNTEVYTRMVGKQEARFAQLFSRIRMNRY
;
A
#
# COMPACT_ATOMS: atom_id res chain seq x y z
N MET A 1 -51.17 22.03 16.52
CA MET A 1 -50.93 20.58 16.63
C MET A 1 -49.46 20.39 16.93
N SER A 2 -49.10 19.81 18.09
CA SER A 2 -47.72 19.45 18.38
C SER A 2 -47.28 18.41 17.39
N LYS A 3 -46.17 18.68 16.69
CA LYS A 3 -45.56 17.70 15.79
C LYS A 3 -45.01 16.54 16.63
N GLU A 4 -45.39 15.33 16.34
CA GLU A 4 -44.97 14.15 17.05
C GLU A 4 -43.63 13.65 16.43
N TYR A 5 -42.58 13.55 17.21
CA TYR A 5 -41.26 13.07 16.79
C TYR A 5 -41.02 11.65 17.27
N ASN A 6 -40.42 10.84 16.43
CA ASN A 6 -40.03 9.48 16.80
C ASN A 6 -38.81 9.51 17.71
N SER A 7 -39.03 9.43 19.01
CA SER A 7 -37.96 9.48 20.03
C SER A 7 -36.99 8.32 19.92
N ALA A 8 -37.43 7.13 19.52
CA ALA A 8 -36.57 5.97 19.30
C ALA A 8 -35.61 6.20 18.13
N LEU A 9 -36.08 6.81 17.04
CA LEU A 9 -35.29 7.14 15.90
C LEU A 9 -34.26 8.25 16.21
N GLN A 10 -34.64 9.25 17.01
CA GLN A 10 -33.73 10.27 17.51
C GLN A 10 -32.60 9.66 18.35
N ALA A 11 -32.94 8.77 19.28
CA ALA A 11 -31.96 8.07 20.11
C ALA A 11 -30.98 7.24 19.25
N ARG A 12 -31.50 6.58 18.21
CA ARG A 12 -30.69 5.81 17.27
C ARG A 12 -29.71 6.68 16.48
N VAL A 13 -30.14 7.86 16.05
CA VAL A 13 -29.26 8.86 15.41
C VAL A 13 -28.14 9.28 16.36
N GLU A 14 -28.46 9.58 17.62
CA GLU A 14 -27.45 9.94 18.64
C GLU A 14 -26.43 8.81 18.87
N GLN A 15 -26.92 7.60 18.98
CA GLN A 15 -26.08 6.42 19.15
C GLN A 15 -25.13 6.23 17.95
N PHE A 16 -25.63 6.33 16.72
CA PHE A 16 -24.83 6.22 15.50
C PHE A 16 -23.68 7.25 15.44
N LEU A 17 -23.99 8.51 15.77
CA LEU A 17 -22.97 9.58 15.80
C LEU A 17 -21.87 9.28 16.81
N LYS A 18 -22.21 8.74 17.98
CA LYS A 18 -21.27 8.37 19.04
C LYS A 18 -20.43 7.16 18.64
N GLU A 19 -21.05 6.08 18.18
CA GLU A 19 -20.37 4.83 17.83
C GLU A 19 -19.39 4.99 16.66
N LYS A 20 -19.81 5.72 15.62
CA LYS A 20 -18.94 5.99 14.46
C LYS A 20 -17.97 7.15 14.69
N ASN A 21 -18.08 7.86 15.80
CA ASN A 21 -17.27 9.05 16.14
C ASN A 21 -17.22 10.08 15.00
N ILE A 22 -18.37 10.34 14.38
CA ILE A 22 -18.48 11.26 13.25
C ILE A 22 -19.30 12.50 13.62
N SER A 23 -18.93 13.63 13.03
CA SER A 23 -19.68 14.87 13.22
C SER A 23 -21.00 14.84 12.47
N GLN A 24 -21.98 15.59 12.98
CA GLN A 24 -23.28 15.79 12.35
C GLN A 24 -23.17 16.26 10.87
N ALA A 25 -22.17 17.11 10.57
CA ALA A 25 -21.92 17.59 9.20
C ALA A 25 -21.50 16.46 8.24
N LYS A 26 -20.81 15.44 8.74
CA LYS A 26 -20.43 14.26 7.96
C LYS A 26 -21.53 13.20 7.89
N ALA A 27 -22.34 13.09 8.94
CA ALA A 27 -23.42 12.09 9.00
C ALA A 27 -24.62 12.46 8.13
N ALA A 28 -25.00 13.73 8.07
CA ALA A 28 -26.20 14.18 7.34
C ALA A 28 -26.21 13.79 5.85
N PRO A 29 -25.11 13.97 5.07
CA PRO A 29 -25.05 13.50 3.69
C PRO A 29 -25.19 11.98 3.55
N LEU A 30 -24.64 11.20 4.50
CA LEU A 30 -24.75 9.74 4.50
C LEU A 30 -26.20 9.29 4.71
N MET A 31 -26.98 10.04 5.49
CA MET A 31 -28.39 9.81 5.75
C MET A 31 -29.31 10.42 4.67
N GLY A 32 -28.76 11.00 3.60
CA GLY A 32 -29.52 11.62 2.52
C GLY A 32 -30.32 12.87 2.92
N ILE A 33 -29.88 13.59 3.98
CA ILE A 33 -30.53 14.78 4.52
C ILE A 33 -29.54 15.93 4.68
N SER A 34 -30.05 17.17 4.81
CA SER A 34 -29.18 18.32 5.07
C SER A 34 -28.72 18.37 6.55
N GLN A 35 -27.57 18.96 6.78
CA GLN A 35 -27.03 19.15 8.14
C GLN A 35 -28.01 19.93 9.03
N THR A 36 -28.67 20.94 8.47
CA THR A 36 -29.67 21.75 9.18
C THR A 36 -30.87 20.90 9.58
N ALA A 37 -31.39 20.06 8.66
CA ALA A 37 -32.51 19.17 8.94
C ALA A 37 -32.16 18.18 10.06
N LEU A 38 -30.97 17.56 10.00
CA LEU A 38 -30.50 16.66 11.05
C LEU A 38 -30.39 17.37 12.41
N SER A 39 -29.83 18.58 12.43
CA SER A 39 -29.70 19.37 13.65
C SER A 39 -31.04 19.73 14.28
N GLN A 40 -31.99 20.19 13.46
CA GLN A 40 -33.34 20.55 13.91
C GLN A 40 -34.12 19.34 14.37
N TYR A 41 -34.03 18.20 13.66
CA TYR A 41 -34.68 16.95 14.04
C TYR A 41 -34.19 16.44 15.41
N ARG A 42 -32.91 16.44 15.65
CA ARG A 42 -32.29 16.03 16.93
C ARG A 42 -32.78 16.89 18.12
N ARG A 43 -33.11 18.16 17.87
CA ARG A 43 -33.59 19.11 18.89
C ARG A 43 -35.13 19.20 18.95
N SER A 44 -35.84 18.38 18.18
CA SER A 44 -37.28 18.46 18.03
C SER A 44 -37.78 19.86 17.57
N MET A 45 -36.99 20.52 16.71
CA MET A 45 -37.25 21.88 16.19
C MET A 45 -37.36 21.91 14.65
N TYR A 46 -37.70 20.78 14.02
CA TYR A 46 -37.85 20.70 12.57
C TYR A 46 -39.21 21.21 12.13
N ASP A 47 -39.32 22.54 11.91
CA ASP A 47 -40.57 23.20 11.61
C ASP A 47 -40.86 23.38 10.12
N ASN A 48 -39.83 23.46 9.28
CA ASN A 48 -39.91 23.84 7.88
C ASN A 48 -39.92 22.67 6.90
N GLY A 49 -40.49 21.52 7.28
CA GLY A 49 -40.56 20.37 6.37
C GLY A 49 -41.50 19.24 6.84
N ASN A 50 -41.59 18.20 6.03
CA ASN A 50 -42.35 17.01 6.34
C ASN A 50 -41.50 16.08 7.23
N ILE A 51 -41.88 15.98 8.52
CA ILE A 51 -41.16 15.11 9.49
C ILE A 51 -41.25 13.67 9.04
N GLY A 52 -42.36 13.20 8.51
CA GLY A 52 -42.55 11.81 8.06
C GLY A 52 -41.61 11.44 6.92
N GLU A 53 -41.39 12.35 5.96
CA GLU A 53 -40.40 12.09 4.89
C GLU A 53 -38.94 12.03 5.42
N LEU A 54 -38.65 12.86 6.38
CA LEU A 54 -37.31 12.87 7.01
C LEU A 54 -37.08 11.59 7.80
N GLU A 55 -38.08 11.18 8.60
CA GLU A 55 -38.02 9.94 9.37
C GLU A 55 -37.95 8.70 8.48
N ASN A 56 -38.70 8.68 7.36
CA ASN A 56 -38.60 7.60 6.38
C ASN A 56 -37.16 7.48 5.80
N LYS A 57 -36.54 8.57 5.45
CA LYS A 57 -35.11 8.55 4.98
C LYS A 57 -34.16 8.02 6.04
N LEU A 58 -34.36 8.44 7.29
CA LEU A 58 -33.54 7.94 8.40
C LEU A 58 -33.77 6.45 8.65
N MET A 59 -35.03 5.99 8.61
CA MET A 59 -35.34 4.57 8.76
C MET A 59 -34.76 3.73 7.62
N GLU A 60 -34.85 4.19 6.39
CA GLU A 60 -34.27 3.52 5.23
C GLU A 60 -32.74 3.43 5.34
N PHE A 61 -32.09 4.51 5.75
CA PHE A 61 -30.66 4.51 6.02
C PHE A 61 -30.26 3.46 7.06
N PHE A 62 -30.93 3.41 8.20
CA PHE A 62 -30.62 2.44 9.24
C PHE A 62 -30.94 1.00 8.83
N ARG A 63 -32.02 0.77 8.07
CA ARG A 63 -32.31 -0.56 7.51
C ARG A 63 -31.21 -1.03 6.57
N THR A 64 -30.77 -0.15 5.68
CA THR A 64 -29.66 -0.47 4.76
C THR A 64 -28.36 -0.77 5.51
N GLN A 65 -28.07 -0.05 6.59
CA GLN A 65 -26.92 -0.33 7.44
C GLN A 65 -27.01 -1.71 8.11
N GLU A 66 -28.17 -2.07 8.66
CA GLU A 66 -28.40 -3.38 9.27
C GLU A 66 -28.29 -4.52 8.25
N GLU A 67 -28.82 -4.34 7.04
CA GLU A 67 -28.70 -5.31 5.96
C GLU A 67 -27.23 -5.50 5.53
N GLN A 68 -26.46 -4.41 5.46
CA GLN A 68 -25.01 -4.47 5.16
C GLN A 68 -24.22 -5.15 6.27
N GLU A 69 -24.52 -4.84 7.53
CA GLU A 69 -23.85 -5.46 8.69
C GLU A 69 -24.18 -6.96 8.75
N ALA A 70 -25.44 -7.34 8.56
CA ALA A 70 -25.85 -8.74 8.51
C ALA A 70 -25.22 -9.50 7.33
N SER A 71 -25.10 -8.85 6.17
CA SER A 71 -24.42 -9.42 5.00
C SER A 71 -22.93 -9.60 5.26
N THR A 72 -22.32 -8.63 5.95
CA THR A 72 -20.90 -8.68 6.33
C THR A 72 -20.64 -9.80 7.34
N GLU A 73 -21.54 -9.98 8.30
CA GLU A 73 -21.44 -11.04 9.31
C GLU A 73 -21.60 -12.44 8.69
N LYS A 74 -22.54 -12.60 7.75
CA LYS A 74 -22.69 -13.83 6.97
C LYS A 74 -21.48 -14.14 6.09
N ALA A 75 -20.73 -13.13 5.65
CA ALA A 75 -19.52 -13.28 4.84
C ALA A 75 -18.26 -13.56 5.67
N LEU A 76 -18.31 -13.40 7.00
CA LEU A 76 -17.16 -13.66 7.89
C LEU A 76 -16.52 -15.04 7.70
N PRO A 77 -17.28 -16.17 7.58
CA PRO A 77 -16.69 -17.48 7.34
C PRO A 77 -15.95 -17.62 6.01
N TYR A 78 -16.24 -16.75 5.04
CA TYR A 78 -15.63 -16.77 3.70
C TYR A 78 -14.51 -15.75 3.54
N ARG A 79 -14.22 -14.96 4.59
CA ARG A 79 -13.07 -14.04 4.52
C ARG A 79 -11.78 -14.84 4.59
N PRO A 80 -10.84 -14.59 3.66
CA PRO A 80 -9.51 -15.20 3.74
C PRO A 80 -8.89 -14.87 5.08
N THR A 81 -8.38 -15.86 5.78
CA THR A 81 -7.61 -15.63 7.00
C THR A 81 -6.41 -14.75 6.65
N GLN A 82 -6.20 -13.69 7.42
CA GLN A 82 -5.01 -12.84 7.27
C GLN A 82 -3.77 -13.49 7.91
N GLU A 83 -3.92 -14.69 8.48
CA GLU A 83 -2.82 -15.43 9.08
C GLU A 83 -1.82 -15.84 8.00
N TYR A 84 -0.57 -15.52 8.26
CA TYR A 84 0.53 -15.94 7.42
C TYR A 84 0.74 -17.44 7.61
N ILE A 85 0.54 -18.19 6.54
CA ILE A 85 0.87 -19.62 6.49
C ILE A 85 2.22 -19.74 5.79
N PRO A 86 3.27 -20.21 6.50
CA PRO A 86 4.59 -20.35 5.89
C PRO A 86 4.58 -21.45 4.82
N THR A 87 5.08 -21.10 3.64
CA THR A 87 5.37 -22.04 2.56
C THR A 87 6.88 -22.04 2.31
N SER A 88 7.43 -23.12 1.72
CA SER A 88 8.86 -23.17 1.38
C SER A 88 9.28 -21.96 0.53
N ILE A 89 8.43 -21.55 -0.41
CA ILE A 89 8.68 -20.38 -1.29
C ILE A 89 8.68 -19.09 -0.49
N SER A 90 7.71 -18.86 0.38
CA SER A 90 7.66 -17.64 1.17
C SER A 90 8.81 -17.54 2.16
N GLU A 91 9.29 -18.66 2.70
CA GLU A 91 10.49 -18.71 3.54
C GLU A 91 11.77 -18.41 2.73
N ASP A 92 11.87 -18.95 1.53
CA ASP A 92 13.02 -18.66 0.64
C ASP A 92 13.05 -17.20 0.22
N VAL A 93 11.90 -16.60 -0.11
CA VAL A 93 11.78 -15.16 -0.39
C VAL A 93 12.25 -14.34 0.80
N TYR A 94 11.80 -14.68 2.00
CA TYR A 94 12.23 -14.00 3.24
C TYR A 94 13.74 -14.06 3.42
N LYS A 95 14.34 -15.26 3.26
CA LYS A 95 15.78 -15.47 3.40
C LYS A 95 16.59 -14.69 2.36
N LEU A 96 16.10 -14.63 1.11
CA LEU A 96 16.75 -13.88 0.02
C LEU A 96 16.73 -12.38 0.28
N ILE A 97 15.61 -11.83 0.77
CA ILE A 97 15.52 -10.42 1.15
C ILE A 97 16.46 -10.14 2.33
N ARG A 98 16.51 -11.01 3.32
CA ARG A 98 17.43 -10.88 4.47
C ARG A 98 18.89 -10.92 4.01
N TYR A 99 19.24 -11.86 3.14
CA TYR A 99 20.57 -11.94 2.56
C TYR A 99 20.95 -10.65 1.84
N CYS A 100 20.06 -10.15 0.98
CA CYS A 100 20.23 -8.91 0.25
C CYS A 100 20.42 -7.69 1.19
N GLN A 101 19.67 -7.67 2.29
CA GLN A 101 19.80 -6.63 3.32
C GLN A 101 21.19 -6.61 3.97
N LEU A 102 21.70 -7.78 4.32
CA LEU A 102 22.97 -7.91 5.06
C LEU A 102 24.20 -7.72 4.17
N GLU A 103 24.21 -8.43 3.03
CA GLU A 103 25.35 -8.45 2.12
C GLU A 103 25.38 -7.26 1.15
N LYS A 104 24.31 -6.47 1.14
CA LYS A 104 24.10 -5.44 0.13
C LYS A 104 24.11 -6.04 -1.29
N GLY A 105 23.70 -5.30 -2.28
CA GLY A 105 23.63 -5.77 -3.65
C GLY A 105 22.21 -6.04 -4.10
N MET A 106 22.03 -6.72 -5.23
CA MET A 106 20.73 -6.95 -5.85
C MET A 106 20.41 -8.44 -5.91
N VAL A 107 19.15 -8.78 -5.59
CA VAL A 107 18.58 -10.10 -5.83
C VAL A 107 17.33 -9.99 -6.72
N ILE A 108 17.11 -11.00 -7.55
CA ILE A 108 15.91 -11.14 -8.35
C ILE A 108 15.18 -12.40 -7.92
N ILE A 109 13.94 -12.24 -7.55
CA ILE A 109 13.03 -13.30 -7.12
C ILE A 109 11.90 -13.37 -8.14
N HIS A 110 11.89 -14.41 -8.94
CA HIS A 110 10.90 -14.59 -10.00
C HIS A 110 10.24 -15.97 -9.95
N GLY A 111 9.13 -16.12 -10.64
CA GLY A 111 8.36 -17.36 -10.71
C GLY A 111 6.89 -17.08 -11.01
N ASP A 112 6.09 -18.13 -11.07
CA ASP A 112 4.68 -18.05 -11.44
C ASP A 112 3.84 -17.21 -10.47
N ALA A 113 2.71 -16.70 -10.95
CA ALA A 113 1.77 -15.98 -10.13
C ALA A 113 1.16 -16.89 -9.04
N GLY A 114 0.87 -16.34 -7.87
CA GLY A 114 0.18 -17.06 -6.80
C GLY A 114 1.06 -17.98 -5.94
N ILE A 115 2.34 -18.18 -6.23
CA ILE A 115 3.22 -19.10 -5.46
C ILE A 115 3.66 -18.58 -4.09
N GLY A 116 3.25 -17.38 -3.69
CA GLY A 116 3.51 -16.85 -2.35
C GLY A 116 4.69 -15.86 -2.24
N LYS A 117 5.26 -15.37 -3.36
CA LYS A 117 6.37 -14.42 -3.36
C LYS A 117 6.06 -13.15 -2.54
N THR A 118 4.94 -12.50 -2.85
CA THR A 118 4.45 -11.31 -2.15
C THR A 118 4.25 -11.57 -0.66
N LYS A 119 3.75 -12.76 -0.28
CA LYS A 119 3.54 -13.13 1.12
C LYS A 119 4.84 -13.23 1.91
N GLY A 120 5.91 -13.73 1.30
CA GLY A 120 7.24 -13.74 1.90
C GLY A 120 7.78 -12.32 2.12
N ALA A 121 7.57 -11.42 1.13
CA ALA A 121 7.94 -10.02 1.25
C ALA A 121 7.11 -9.26 2.30
N GLU A 122 5.79 -9.46 2.32
CA GLU A 122 4.89 -8.88 3.33
C GLU A 122 5.31 -9.26 4.76
N ARG A 123 5.65 -10.52 4.98
CA ARG A 123 6.17 -10.99 6.27
C ARG A 123 7.47 -10.27 6.62
N PHE A 124 8.42 -10.20 5.69
CA PHE A 124 9.69 -9.52 5.94
C PHE A 124 9.48 -8.06 6.34
N VAL A 125 8.63 -7.32 5.62
CA VAL A 125 8.31 -5.92 5.92
C VAL A 125 7.65 -5.77 7.29
N ARG A 126 6.72 -6.64 7.64
CA ARG A 126 6.03 -6.63 8.93
C ARG A 126 7.00 -6.87 10.11
N GLU A 127 7.95 -7.78 9.93
CA GLU A 127 8.95 -8.09 10.96
C GLU A 127 10.11 -7.07 11.00
N ASN A 128 10.33 -6.32 9.91
CA ASN A 128 11.42 -5.35 9.79
C ASN A 128 10.94 -3.97 9.29
N PRO A 129 9.99 -3.33 9.97
CA PRO A 129 9.32 -2.12 9.45
C PRO A 129 10.25 -0.91 9.28
N THR A 130 11.29 -0.81 10.10
CA THR A 130 12.28 0.29 10.05
C THR A 130 13.41 0.03 9.07
N ALA A 131 13.66 -1.23 8.74
CA ALA A 131 14.76 -1.68 7.91
C ALA A 131 14.34 -2.07 6.48
N SER A 132 13.07 -1.92 6.13
CA SER A 132 12.54 -2.22 4.80
C SER A 132 11.85 -1.01 4.17
N VAL A 133 12.00 -0.90 2.85
CA VAL A 133 11.25 0.05 2.01
C VAL A 133 10.54 -0.79 0.95
N TYR A 134 9.23 -0.95 1.06
CA TYR A 134 8.44 -1.75 0.14
C TYR A 134 7.69 -0.87 -0.85
N ILE A 135 7.77 -1.24 -2.12
CA ILE A 135 7.05 -0.62 -3.23
C ILE A 135 6.45 -1.72 -4.10
N GLN A 136 5.19 -1.59 -4.43
CA GLN A 136 4.57 -2.36 -5.50
C GLN A 136 4.63 -1.56 -6.79
N ALA A 137 5.37 -2.05 -7.78
CA ALA A 137 5.45 -1.41 -9.08
C ALA A 137 4.15 -1.62 -9.87
N THR A 138 3.77 -0.60 -10.61
CA THR A 138 2.62 -0.59 -11.51
C THR A 138 3.03 -0.01 -12.85
N PRO A 139 2.25 -0.17 -13.92
CA PRO A 139 2.54 0.50 -15.20
C PRO A 139 2.76 2.02 -15.04
N SER A 140 2.03 2.66 -14.12
CA SER A 140 2.16 4.10 -13.85
C SER A 140 3.47 4.47 -13.15
N THR A 141 4.04 3.58 -12.34
CA THR A 141 5.28 3.81 -11.57
C THR A 141 6.52 3.30 -12.28
N GLY A 142 6.37 2.65 -13.44
CA GLY A 142 7.47 1.99 -14.16
C GLY A 142 8.57 2.92 -14.66
N THR A 143 8.28 4.19 -14.91
CA THR A 143 9.28 5.17 -15.35
C THR A 143 10.19 5.59 -14.20
N LEU A 144 11.45 5.91 -14.51
CA LEU A 144 12.42 6.37 -13.51
C LEU A 144 11.90 7.57 -12.69
N ALA A 145 11.28 8.54 -13.34
CA ALA A 145 10.77 9.73 -12.64
C ALA A 145 9.69 9.39 -11.61
N ASN A 146 8.79 8.48 -11.96
CA ASN A 146 7.71 8.08 -11.06
C ASN A 146 8.21 7.14 -9.96
N LEU A 147 9.12 6.22 -10.29
CA LEU A 147 9.76 5.36 -9.29
C LEU A 147 10.49 6.18 -8.22
N LEU A 148 11.28 7.18 -8.63
CA LEU A 148 11.98 8.07 -7.69
C LEU A 148 11.01 8.81 -6.77
N LYS A 149 9.87 9.31 -7.28
CA LYS A 149 8.85 9.96 -6.45
C LYS A 149 8.24 9.01 -5.42
N VAL A 150 7.93 7.78 -5.83
CA VAL A 150 7.38 6.78 -4.91
C VAL A 150 8.39 6.41 -3.83
N LEU A 151 9.67 6.22 -4.21
CA LEU A 151 10.77 5.96 -3.27
C LEU A 151 10.98 7.13 -2.30
N ALA A 152 10.98 8.36 -2.80
CA ALA A 152 11.12 9.56 -1.98
C ALA A 152 10.02 9.64 -0.91
N ARG A 153 8.75 9.38 -1.29
CA ARG A 153 7.63 9.35 -0.36
C ARG A 153 7.79 8.26 0.70
N ALA A 154 8.16 7.05 0.29
CA ALA A 154 8.37 5.94 1.21
C ALA A 154 9.51 6.21 2.21
N LEU A 155 10.54 6.93 1.78
CA LEU A 155 11.70 7.32 2.60
C LEU A 155 11.52 8.65 3.33
N LYS A 156 10.38 9.35 3.13
CA LYS A 156 10.13 10.70 3.67
C LYS A 156 11.20 11.70 3.26
N VAL A 157 11.64 11.60 2.00
CA VAL A 157 12.53 12.57 1.36
C VAL A 157 11.67 13.64 0.69
N PRO A 158 11.95 14.94 0.85
CA PRO A 158 11.24 16.00 0.15
C PRO A 158 11.29 15.81 -1.37
N GLU A 159 10.16 15.98 -2.04
CA GLU A 159 10.12 15.93 -3.51
C GLU A 159 10.83 17.15 -4.07
N THR A 160 11.93 16.95 -4.78
CA THR A 160 12.65 17.98 -5.51
C THR A 160 12.21 18.03 -6.96
N ARG A 161 12.50 19.13 -7.67
CA ARG A 161 12.13 19.30 -9.07
C ARG A 161 13.04 18.52 -10.02
N SER A 162 14.31 18.37 -9.66
CA SER A 162 15.32 17.65 -10.46
C SER A 162 15.33 16.16 -10.14
N LYS A 163 15.38 15.32 -11.17
CA LYS A 163 15.55 13.87 -11.00
C LYS A 163 16.89 13.54 -10.34
N LEU A 164 17.93 14.29 -10.69
CA LEU A 164 19.27 14.10 -10.13
C LEU A 164 19.27 14.39 -8.63
N ASP A 165 18.73 15.55 -8.23
CA ASP A 165 18.69 15.93 -6.83
C ASP A 165 17.86 14.93 -6.02
N LEU A 166 16.75 14.44 -6.57
CA LEU A 166 15.93 13.44 -5.93
C LEU A 166 16.67 12.10 -5.78
N THR A 167 17.40 11.68 -6.82
CA THR A 167 18.25 10.47 -6.76
C THR A 167 19.30 10.61 -5.67
N LEU A 168 20.02 11.74 -5.63
CA LEU A 168 21.05 11.99 -4.62
C LEU A 168 20.48 12.02 -3.21
N ALA A 169 19.37 12.70 -2.99
CA ALA A 169 18.73 12.77 -1.68
C ALA A 169 18.20 11.39 -1.20
N ILE A 170 17.69 10.56 -2.12
CA ILE A 170 17.27 9.18 -1.79
C ILE A 170 18.51 8.35 -1.40
N ARG A 171 19.60 8.44 -2.15
CA ARG A 171 20.83 7.70 -1.86
C ARG A 171 21.42 8.11 -0.52
N GLU A 172 21.52 9.40 -0.24
CA GLU A 172 21.98 9.94 1.04
C GLU A 172 21.12 9.41 2.21
N LYS A 173 19.79 9.33 2.02
CA LYS A 173 18.88 8.79 3.03
C LYS A 173 19.04 7.30 3.29
N LEU A 174 19.57 6.56 2.33
CA LEU A 174 19.83 5.13 2.42
C LEU A 174 21.24 4.81 2.89
N GLU A 175 22.19 5.71 2.66
CA GLU A 175 23.59 5.53 2.98
C GLU A 175 23.81 5.30 4.49
N GLY A 176 24.69 4.37 4.84
CA GLY A 176 24.95 3.99 6.21
C GLY A 176 23.80 3.29 6.94
N THR A 177 22.67 3.07 6.25
CA THR A 177 21.53 2.38 6.85
C THR A 177 21.54 0.88 6.52
N ASN A 178 20.84 0.11 7.35
CA ASN A 178 20.59 -1.32 7.10
C ASN A 178 19.28 -1.55 6.33
N LYS A 179 18.82 -0.54 5.56
CA LYS A 179 17.60 -0.67 4.78
C LYS A 179 17.78 -1.52 3.55
N VAL A 180 16.74 -2.26 3.20
CA VAL A 180 16.59 -2.97 1.93
C VAL A 180 15.40 -2.38 1.17
N ILE A 181 15.56 -2.15 -0.13
CA ILE A 181 14.48 -1.74 -1.03
C ILE A 181 13.90 -3.02 -1.63
N ILE A 182 12.60 -3.22 -1.45
CA ILE A 182 11.84 -4.34 -1.98
C ILE A 182 10.88 -3.78 -3.02
N ILE A 183 11.03 -4.20 -4.27
CA ILE A 183 10.14 -3.78 -5.36
C ILE A 183 9.40 -5.01 -5.86
N ASP A 184 8.13 -5.09 -5.53
CA ASP A 184 7.23 -6.14 -6.02
C ASP A 184 6.62 -5.74 -7.36
N GLU A 185 6.18 -6.73 -8.16
CA GLU A 185 5.68 -6.55 -9.53
C GLU A 185 6.71 -5.85 -10.44
N ALA A 186 8.00 -6.15 -10.25
CA ALA A 186 9.12 -5.45 -10.91
C ALA A 186 9.10 -5.55 -12.45
N GLN A 187 8.29 -6.45 -13.06
CA GLN A 187 8.08 -6.48 -14.50
C GLN A 187 7.47 -5.19 -15.06
N HIS A 188 6.85 -4.35 -14.23
CA HIS A 188 6.34 -3.06 -14.66
C HIS A 188 7.41 -1.97 -14.76
N LEU A 189 8.61 -2.20 -14.23
CA LEU A 189 9.71 -1.24 -14.32
C LEU A 189 10.28 -1.18 -15.73
N GLN A 190 10.55 0.03 -16.19
CA GLN A 190 11.28 0.26 -17.45
C GLN A 190 12.77 -0.05 -17.24
N LEU A 191 13.47 -0.39 -18.33
CA LEU A 191 14.89 -0.71 -18.31
C LEU A 191 15.72 0.38 -17.64
N ARG A 192 15.47 1.66 -17.97
CA ARG A 192 16.18 2.80 -17.37
C ARG A 192 16.01 2.89 -15.85
N SER A 193 14.84 2.50 -15.34
CA SER A 193 14.58 2.44 -13.91
C SER A 193 15.39 1.34 -13.24
N LEU A 194 15.47 0.17 -13.88
CA LEU A 194 16.27 -0.96 -13.41
C LEU A 194 17.77 -0.65 -13.43
N GLU A 195 18.27 0.00 -14.49
CA GLU A 195 19.67 0.42 -14.60
C GLU A 195 20.04 1.43 -13.51
N GLU A 196 19.18 2.40 -13.22
CA GLU A 196 19.44 3.38 -12.16
C GLU A 196 19.52 2.72 -10.79
N ILE A 197 18.48 1.96 -10.39
CA ILE A 197 18.47 1.34 -9.06
C ILE A 197 19.58 0.30 -8.89
N ARG A 198 20.03 -0.35 -9.97
CA ARG A 198 21.19 -1.24 -9.95
C ARG A 198 22.44 -0.53 -9.45
N THR A 199 22.67 0.69 -9.93
CA THR A 199 23.86 1.48 -9.51
C THR A 199 23.88 1.74 -8.01
N TRP A 200 22.72 1.69 -7.35
CA TRP A 200 22.61 1.88 -5.90
C TRP A 200 23.02 0.63 -5.12
N ALA A 201 22.90 -0.54 -5.73
CA ALA A 201 23.34 -1.79 -5.12
C ALA A 201 24.86 -1.90 -5.06
N ASP A 202 25.58 -1.12 -5.89
CA ASP A 202 27.03 -1.16 -6.00
C ASP A 202 27.69 -0.28 -4.93
N ALA A 203 28.66 -0.85 -4.22
CA ALA A 203 29.56 -0.05 -3.40
C ALA A 203 30.63 0.58 -4.31
N ASN A 204 31.02 1.80 -4.02
CA ASN A 204 32.16 2.46 -4.66
C ASN A 204 33.27 2.69 -3.63
N PRO A 205 34.32 1.84 -3.64
CA PRO A 205 35.42 1.95 -2.67
C PRO A 205 36.22 3.24 -2.81
N ILE A 206 36.21 3.88 -3.99
CA ILE A 206 36.96 5.13 -4.22
C ILE A 206 36.27 6.29 -3.51
N THR A 207 34.95 6.36 -3.58
CA THR A 207 34.18 7.43 -2.94
C THR A 207 33.75 7.08 -1.50
N GLY A 208 34.00 5.86 -1.04
CA GLY A 208 33.56 5.33 0.25
C GLY A 208 32.07 5.00 0.28
N GLN A 209 31.35 5.10 -0.85
CA GLN A 209 29.92 4.90 -0.93
C GLN A 209 29.56 3.43 -0.73
N GLN A 210 28.65 3.19 0.23
CA GLN A 210 28.14 1.85 0.51
C GLN A 210 26.98 1.48 -0.45
N GLY A 211 26.92 0.20 -0.84
CA GLY A 211 25.81 -0.33 -1.58
C GLY A 211 24.54 -0.44 -0.74
N VAL A 212 23.40 -0.48 -1.40
CA VAL A 212 22.08 -0.69 -0.81
C VAL A 212 21.53 -2.06 -1.21
N GLY A 213 20.91 -2.78 -0.29
CA GLY A 213 20.22 -4.02 -0.61
C GLY A 213 18.96 -3.75 -1.44
N ILE A 214 18.83 -4.45 -2.58
CA ILE A 214 17.68 -4.29 -3.49
C ILE A 214 17.12 -5.65 -3.87
N ALA A 215 15.88 -5.92 -3.50
CA ALA A 215 15.15 -7.13 -3.89
C ALA A 215 14.08 -6.80 -4.93
N LEU A 216 14.21 -7.36 -6.12
CA LEU A 216 13.23 -7.28 -7.19
C LEU A 216 12.40 -8.56 -7.19
N ILE A 217 11.09 -8.43 -7.06
CA ILE A 217 10.15 -9.56 -7.05
C ILE A 217 9.21 -9.40 -8.25
N GLY A 218 8.96 -10.49 -8.98
CA GLY A 218 8.06 -10.41 -10.12
C GLY A 218 7.78 -11.78 -10.75
N ASN A 219 7.22 -11.74 -11.95
CA ASN A 219 7.03 -12.92 -12.78
C ASN A 219 8.30 -13.26 -13.58
N THR A 220 8.28 -14.34 -14.33
CA THR A 220 9.41 -14.79 -15.18
C THR A 220 9.79 -13.75 -16.24
N GLU A 221 8.89 -12.82 -16.57
CA GLU A 221 9.17 -11.74 -17.52
C GLU A 221 10.26 -10.79 -17.01
N VAL A 222 10.33 -10.52 -15.68
CA VAL A 222 11.41 -9.72 -15.08
C VAL A 222 12.75 -10.35 -15.42
N TYR A 223 12.87 -11.64 -15.22
CA TYR A 223 14.07 -12.40 -15.53
C TYR A 223 14.37 -12.36 -17.05
N THR A 224 13.38 -12.68 -17.89
CA THR A 224 13.54 -12.69 -19.35
C THR A 224 13.92 -11.32 -19.91
N ARG A 225 13.36 -10.23 -19.39
CA ARG A 225 13.74 -8.86 -19.77
C ARG A 225 15.16 -8.53 -19.37
N MET A 226 15.62 -9.05 -18.25
CA MET A 226 16.98 -8.82 -17.76
C MET A 226 18.00 -9.73 -18.48
N VAL A 227 17.61 -10.91 -18.93
CA VAL A 227 18.47 -11.88 -19.65
C VAL A 227 18.35 -11.76 -21.18
N GLY A 228 17.26 -11.15 -21.69
CA GLY A 228 16.93 -11.15 -23.11
C GLY A 228 17.96 -10.45 -24.02
N LYS A 229 17.74 -10.49 -25.35
CA LYS A 229 18.55 -10.14 -26.53
C LYS A 229 19.61 -9.00 -26.44
N GLN A 230 19.88 -8.44 -25.27
CA GLN A 230 20.92 -7.43 -25.02
C GLN A 230 21.96 -7.95 -24.01
N GLU A 231 22.46 -9.15 -24.22
CA GLU A 231 23.40 -9.85 -23.32
C GLU A 231 24.57 -8.98 -22.81
N ALA A 232 25.12 -8.10 -23.61
CA ALA A 232 26.24 -7.25 -23.21
C ALA A 232 25.85 -6.17 -22.15
N ARG A 233 24.65 -5.57 -22.24
CA ARG A 233 24.17 -4.60 -21.24
C ARG A 233 23.67 -5.26 -19.97
N PHE A 234 23.08 -6.43 -20.08
CA PHE A 234 22.57 -7.19 -18.96
C PHE A 234 23.61 -8.11 -18.31
N ALA A 235 24.67 -8.48 -18.99
CA ALA A 235 25.78 -9.23 -18.39
C ALA A 235 26.35 -8.51 -17.15
N GLN A 236 26.38 -7.17 -17.17
CA GLN A 236 26.77 -6.35 -16.01
C GLN A 236 25.73 -6.39 -14.88
N LEU A 237 24.44 -6.50 -15.21
CA LEU A 237 23.37 -6.72 -14.22
C LEU A 237 23.48 -8.10 -13.58
N PHE A 238 23.74 -9.15 -14.41
CA PHE A 238 23.87 -10.52 -13.95
C PHE A 238 25.06 -10.78 -13.06
N SER A 239 26.19 -10.17 -13.33
CA SER A 239 27.40 -10.32 -12.50
C SER A 239 27.20 -9.85 -11.05
N ARG A 240 26.11 -9.11 -10.78
CA ARG A 240 25.75 -8.53 -9.49
C ARG A 240 24.55 -9.20 -8.82
N ILE A 241 23.85 -10.08 -9.54
CA ILE A 241 22.79 -10.89 -8.97
C ILE A 241 23.44 -12.02 -8.18
N ARG A 242 23.49 -11.87 -6.87
CA ARG A 242 24.16 -12.85 -6.00
C ARG A 242 23.38 -14.15 -5.82
N MET A 243 22.07 -14.14 -6.06
CA MET A 243 21.23 -15.33 -6.03
C MET A 243 20.03 -15.23 -6.98
N ASN A 244 19.79 -16.32 -7.69
CA ASN A 244 18.66 -16.52 -8.58
C ASN A 244 17.99 -17.83 -8.17
N ARG A 245 16.70 -17.82 -7.81
CA ARG A 245 15.93 -19.04 -7.52
C ARG A 245 14.59 -18.99 -8.24
N TYR A 246 14.22 -20.15 -8.75
CA TYR A 246 12.97 -20.43 -9.48
C TYR A 246 11.85 -20.79 -8.52
#